data_17f327d75565f80c0cae1e0950da1e95
#
_entry.id   17f327d75565f80c0cae1e0950da1e95
#
_cell.length_a   1.000
_cell.length_b   1.000
_cell.length_c   1.000
_cell.angle_alpha   90.00
_cell.angle_beta   90.00
_cell.angle_gamma   90.00
#
_symmetry.space_group_name_H-M   'P 1'
#
loop_
_entity.id
_entity.type
_entity.pdbx_description
1 polymer ?
#
loop_
_entity_poly.entity_id
_entity_poly.type
_entity_poly.pdbx_seq_one_letter_code
_entity_poly.pdbx_strand_id
1 'polypeptide(L)'
;MEPKILVKHTRIEISNYELGDCPKLEYIFSVWDPVTHRSYPKGIEYNADEKKLILPRGMDISWLENHFNAEAVVDRKCDDFINCNPIPIKYLAKDERQLQILKFLLGEGKYNYTKTKSQLSCNSTTGSGKTFVTVASICFSGSRSIIITNSLQWLNQWKARIIEYTPLTERDMYMIAGIGSINKLLCRNPLDYKIFLVSHSTIKSYGDNHGWDKVTELFKYLQCSMKIYDEAHLYFDNLCKIDFHTNIKKTIYLTATPERSNEEENTIYQLYFKNIPAISLFDENTDPHVNYIAMHFNSHPKPIDINRCKNQYGFDRNAYTNYVVHRPNFQYLVIVLVDLIFANNGKALIYVGTNQAISIVYDYIISQFPFLNGNVGIYTSAIKQNKNEQLYKKIILSTTKSCGAASDITDLRMTINLAEPFKSPVLARQTLGRCREDNTVYIDIVDQGFYFTKRYYNKKKPIFSQYAKSCKDVVFTDEELEERALNTINKFDKKVVVCNRVFSK
;
A
#
# COMPACT_ATOMS: atom_id res chain seq x y z
N MET A 1 -11.61 38.58 -18.03
CA MET A 1 -12.64 38.29 -16.98
C MET A 1 -11.92 37.99 -15.70
N GLU A 2 -12.41 38.50 -14.58
CA GLU A 2 -11.78 38.24 -13.28
C GLU A 2 -11.88 36.76 -12.90
N PRO A 3 -10.84 36.17 -12.33
CA PRO A 3 -10.87 34.80 -11.79
C PRO A 3 -11.97 34.64 -10.73
N LYS A 4 -12.65 33.50 -10.71
CA LYS A 4 -13.61 33.14 -9.67
C LYS A 4 -13.22 31.88 -8.98
N ILE A 5 -13.17 31.90 -7.66
CA ILE A 5 -12.76 30.77 -6.82
C ILE A 5 -14.00 30.09 -6.23
N LEU A 6 -14.25 28.84 -6.59
CA LEU A 6 -15.37 28.05 -6.08
C LEU A 6 -14.82 26.85 -5.29
N VAL A 7 -15.14 26.80 -4.00
CA VAL A 7 -14.67 25.75 -3.08
C VAL A 7 -15.77 24.70 -2.91
N LYS A 8 -15.56 23.51 -3.48
CA LYS A 8 -16.48 22.36 -3.40
C LYS A 8 -16.06 21.35 -2.31
N HIS A 9 -16.79 20.27 -2.15
CA HIS A 9 -16.52 19.25 -1.12
C HIS A 9 -15.15 18.56 -1.30
N THR A 10 -14.74 18.28 -2.55
CA THR A 10 -13.55 17.50 -2.87
C THR A 10 -12.47 18.28 -3.59
N ARG A 11 -12.76 19.50 -4.08
CA ARG A 11 -11.85 20.29 -4.92
C ARG A 11 -12.10 21.79 -4.80
N ILE A 12 -11.18 22.57 -5.36
CA ILE A 12 -11.34 24.01 -5.60
C ILE A 12 -11.32 24.21 -7.11
N GLU A 13 -12.23 25.00 -7.64
CA GLU A 13 -12.32 25.36 -9.06
C GLU A 13 -12.02 26.84 -9.22
N ILE A 14 -11.08 27.20 -10.11
CA ILE A 14 -10.79 28.58 -10.50
C ILE A 14 -11.23 28.74 -11.94
N SER A 15 -12.30 29.49 -12.17
CA SER A 15 -12.79 29.81 -13.51
C SER A 15 -12.13 31.09 -14.04
N ASN A 16 -12.11 31.26 -15.37
CA ASN A 16 -11.40 32.34 -16.09
C ASN A 16 -9.89 32.32 -15.84
N TYR A 17 -9.30 31.14 -15.65
CA TYR A 17 -7.88 30.91 -15.47
C TYR A 17 -7.22 30.67 -16.84
N GLU A 18 -6.09 31.33 -17.09
CA GLU A 18 -5.22 31.04 -18.24
C GLU A 18 -3.87 30.50 -17.77
N LEU A 19 -3.25 29.62 -18.57
CA LEU A 19 -1.92 29.12 -18.25
C LEU A 19 -0.95 30.30 -18.20
N GLY A 20 -0.21 30.38 -17.11
CA GLY A 20 0.71 31.50 -16.83
C GLY A 20 0.13 32.55 -15.89
N ASP A 21 -1.15 32.50 -15.53
CA ASP A 21 -1.75 33.41 -14.53
C ASP A 21 -1.08 33.25 -13.15
N CYS A 22 -0.64 32.04 -12.84
CA CYS A 22 0.06 31.76 -11.61
C CYS A 22 1.25 30.79 -11.81
N PRO A 23 2.39 31.27 -12.35
CA PRO A 23 3.55 30.42 -12.59
C PRO A 23 4.06 29.69 -11.34
N LYS A 24 3.91 30.31 -10.16
CA LYS A 24 4.29 29.69 -8.89
C LYS A 24 3.43 28.47 -8.58
N LEU A 25 2.14 28.51 -8.83
CA LEU A 25 1.23 27.39 -8.64
C LEU A 25 1.54 26.26 -9.62
N GLU A 26 1.71 26.62 -10.89
CA GLU A 26 2.05 25.67 -11.95
C GLU A 26 3.39 24.97 -11.67
N TYR A 27 4.39 25.70 -11.19
CA TYR A 27 5.67 25.14 -10.77
C TYR A 27 5.55 24.16 -9.59
N ILE A 28 4.80 24.54 -8.55
CA ILE A 28 4.60 23.70 -7.35
C ILE A 28 3.97 22.36 -7.72
N PHE A 29 3.03 22.35 -8.66
CA PHE A 29 2.34 21.15 -9.11
C PHE A 29 2.99 20.47 -10.32
N SER A 30 4.24 20.81 -10.63
CA SER A 30 5.04 20.15 -11.68
C SER A 30 5.98 19.11 -11.10
N VAL A 31 6.04 17.96 -11.75
CA VAL A 31 6.96 16.86 -11.42
C VAL A 31 7.84 16.59 -12.63
N TRP A 32 9.15 16.54 -12.39
CA TRP A 32 10.12 16.19 -13.42
C TRP A 32 10.11 14.69 -13.74
N ASP A 33 9.93 14.37 -15.01
CA ASP A 33 10.06 13.00 -15.51
C ASP A 33 11.47 12.84 -16.14
N PRO A 34 12.35 12.05 -15.52
CA PRO A 34 13.70 11.81 -16.05
C PRO A 34 13.69 10.97 -17.32
N VAL A 35 12.57 10.34 -17.69
CA VAL A 35 12.45 9.52 -18.91
C VAL A 35 12.19 10.40 -20.12
N THR A 36 11.21 11.29 -20.01
CA THR A 36 10.81 12.18 -21.10
C THR A 36 11.58 13.50 -21.10
N HIS A 37 12.37 13.77 -20.06
CA HIS A 37 13.03 15.06 -19.81
C HIS A 37 12.07 16.25 -19.87
N ARG A 38 10.86 16.08 -19.34
CA ARG A 38 9.83 17.11 -19.27
C ARG A 38 9.18 17.14 -17.90
N SER A 39 8.74 18.33 -17.50
CA SER A 39 7.85 18.48 -16.36
C SER A 39 6.41 18.29 -16.81
N TYR A 40 5.62 17.61 -15.98
CA TYR A 40 4.19 17.44 -16.21
C TYR A 40 3.40 17.82 -14.96
N PRO A 41 2.18 18.37 -15.12
CA PRO A 41 1.34 18.73 -13.99
C PRO A 41 0.88 17.47 -13.24
N LYS A 42 0.88 17.55 -11.92
CA LYS A 42 0.45 16.47 -11.04
C LYS A 42 -0.38 17.02 -9.87
N GLY A 43 -1.50 16.38 -9.57
CA GLY A 43 -2.39 16.83 -8.49
C GLY A 43 -3.18 18.11 -8.82
N ILE A 44 -3.19 18.55 -10.07
CA ILE A 44 -4.08 19.60 -10.63
C ILE A 44 -4.60 19.15 -11.98
N GLU A 45 -5.68 19.80 -12.43
CA GLU A 45 -6.25 19.59 -13.76
C GLU A 45 -6.63 20.94 -14.38
N TYR A 46 -6.23 21.16 -15.64
CA TYR A 46 -6.56 22.35 -16.38
C TYR A 46 -7.43 22.00 -17.59
N ASN A 47 -8.60 22.62 -17.69
CA ASN A 47 -9.47 22.56 -18.85
C ASN A 47 -9.32 23.87 -19.64
N ALA A 48 -8.65 23.78 -20.79
CA ALA A 48 -8.37 24.96 -21.63
C ALA A 48 -9.64 25.55 -22.28
N ASP A 49 -10.60 24.70 -22.67
CA ASP A 49 -11.84 25.13 -23.32
C ASP A 49 -12.73 25.93 -22.37
N GLU A 50 -12.79 25.49 -21.11
CA GLU A 50 -13.55 26.17 -20.05
C GLU A 50 -12.73 27.25 -19.33
N LYS A 51 -11.44 27.41 -19.62
CA LYS A 51 -10.49 28.24 -18.87
C LYS A 51 -10.60 28.01 -17.36
N LYS A 52 -10.50 26.74 -16.97
CA LYS A 52 -10.78 26.30 -15.62
C LYS A 52 -9.63 25.50 -15.07
N LEU A 53 -9.13 25.91 -13.91
CA LEU A 53 -8.15 25.16 -13.14
C LEU A 53 -8.84 24.47 -11.96
N ILE A 54 -8.55 23.18 -11.77
CA ILE A 54 -9.07 22.38 -10.66
C ILE A 54 -7.90 22.04 -9.73
N LEU A 55 -8.07 22.34 -8.44
CA LEU A 55 -7.07 22.22 -7.41
C LEU A 55 -7.55 21.32 -6.27
N PRO A 56 -6.61 20.73 -5.48
CA PRO A 56 -6.94 19.98 -4.28
C PRO A 56 -7.71 20.84 -3.26
N ARG A 57 -8.71 20.24 -2.62
CA ARG A 57 -9.52 20.89 -1.59
C ARG A 57 -8.70 21.33 -0.36
N GLY A 58 -7.60 20.66 -0.08
CA GLY A 58 -6.70 20.96 1.04
C GLY A 58 -5.79 22.18 0.82
N MET A 59 -5.86 22.85 -0.35
CA MET A 59 -5.10 24.09 -0.60
C MET A 59 -5.49 25.21 0.37
N ASP A 60 -4.57 26.13 0.60
CA ASP A 60 -4.81 27.33 1.39
C ASP A 60 -5.65 28.31 0.59
N ILE A 61 -6.90 28.46 1.01
CA ILE A 61 -7.87 29.31 0.33
C ILE A 61 -7.45 30.78 0.43
N SER A 62 -7.00 31.24 1.59
CA SER A 62 -6.58 32.63 1.77
C SER A 62 -5.40 33.02 0.87
N TRP A 63 -4.50 32.07 0.64
CA TRP A 63 -3.42 32.29 -0.33
C TRP A 63 -3.95 32.45 -1.76
N LEU A 64 -4.94 31.64 -2.16
CA LEU A 64 -5.57 31.75 -3.49
C LEU A 64 -6.34 33.06 -3.64
N GLU A 65 -7.12 33.47 -2.63
CA GLU A 65 -7.85 34.74 -2.61
C GLU A 65 -6.91 35.93 -2.79
N ASN A 66 -5.82 35.95 -2.04
CA ASN A 66 -4.82 37.03 -2.13
C ASN A 66 -4.13 37.04 -3.50
N HIS A 67 -3.81 35.85 -4.05
CA HIS A 67 -3.10 35.75 -5.33
C HIS A 67 -3.95 36.22 -6.51
N PHE A 68 -5.21 35.78 -6.54
CA PHE A 68 -6.15 36.10 -7.62
C PHE A 68 -6.99 37.38 -7.37
N ASN A 69 -6.80 38.03 -6.23
CA ASN A 69 -7.61 39.17 -5.79
C ASN A 69 -9.12 38.88 -5.92
N ALA A 70 -9.53 37.70 -5.50
CA ALA A 70 -10.91 37.22 -5.66
C ALA A 70 -11.36 36.50 -4.37
N GLU A 71 -12.58 36.78 -3.93
CA GLU A 71 -13.18 36.09 -2.78
C GLU A 71 -13.62 34.68 -3.16
N ALA A 72 -13.31 33.70 -2.29
CA ALA A 72 -13.69 32.31 -2.48
C ALA A 72 -15.15 32.08 -2.04
N VAL A 73 -15.95 31.54 -2.95
CA VAL A 73 -17.31 31.10 -2.67
C VAL A 73 -17.31 29.62 -2.27
N VAL A 74 -17.83 29.33 -1.08
CA VAL A 74 -17.97 27.96 -0.61
C VAL A 74 -19.30 27.38 -1.09
N ASP A 75 -19.22 26.47 -2.06
CA ASP A 75 -20.36 25.67 -2.50
C ASP A 75 -20.54 24.45 -1.59
N ARG A 76 -21.58 24.49 -0.77
CA ARG A 76 -21.93 23.40 0.17
C ARG A 76 -22.82 22.34 -0.47
N LYS A 77 -23.18 22.48 -1.75
CA LYS A 77 -23.96 21.46 -2.46
C LYS A 77 -23.04 20.29 -2.82
N CYS A 78 -23.48 19.11 -2.48
CA CYS A 78 -22.88 17.87 -2.97
C CYS A 78 -23.81 17.20 -3.98
N ASP A 79 -23.32 16.14 -4.61
CA ASP A 79 -24.17 15.30 -5.44
C ASP A 79 -25.30 14.70 -4.60
N ASP A 80 -26.44 14.44 -5.23
CA ASP A 80 -27.58 13.81 -4.56
C ASP A 80 -27.19 12.44 -4.02
N PHE A 81 -27.60 12.17 -2.81
CA PHE A 81 -27.30 10.90 -2.12
C PHE A 81 -28.49 10.40 -1.33
N ILE A 82 -28.49 9.08 -1.08
CA ILE A 82 -29.46 8.42 -0.23
C ILE A 82 -28.70 7.70 0.89
N ASN A 83 -29.07 7.97 2.12
CA ASN A 83 -28.59 7.21 3.27
C ASN A 83 -29.44 5.95 3.50
N CYS A 84 -28.83 4.94 4.04
CA CYS A 84 -29.50 3.76 4.58
C CYS A 84 -29.87 4.00 6.05
N ASN A 85 -30.69 3.13 6.61
CA ASN A 85 -30.83 3.07 8.06
C ASN A 85 -29.47 2.66 8.67
N PRO A 86 -29.17 3.09 9.91
CA PRO A 86 -27.99 2.58 10.63
C PRO A 86 -27.97 1.07 10.66
N ILE A 87 -26.79 0.51 10.44
CA ILE A 87 -26.59 -0.95 10.36
C ILE A 87 -25.94 -1.39 11.67
N PRO A 88 -26.45 -2.42 12.33
CA PRO A 88 -25.81 -2.93 13.54
C PRO A 88 -24.42 -3.49 13.24
N ILE A 89 -23.49 -3.32 14.17
CA ILE A 89 -22.15 -3.87 14.10
C ILE A 89 -22.01 -5.00 15.11
N LYS A 90 -21.34 -6.09 14.74
CA LYS A 90 -21.23 -7.30 15.57
C LYS A 90 -20.19 -7.18 16.68
N TYR A 91 -19.24 -6.27 16.55
CA TYR A 91 -18.11 -6.13 17.48
C TYR A 91 -18.01 -4.71 18.02
N LEU A 92 -17.46 -4.56 19.21
CA LEU A 92 -17.09 -3.26 19.77
C LEU A 92 -15.68 -2.89 19.34
N ALA A 93 -15.33 -1.62 19.49
CA ALA A 93 -13.94 -1.17 19.34
C ALA A 93 -13.03 -1.94 20.31
N LYS A 94 -11.93 -2.47 19.81
CA LYS A 94 -11.03 -3.33 20.57
C LYS A 94 -10.30 -2.55 21.68
N ASP A 95 -9.99 -1.31 21.44
CA ASP A 95 -9.23 -0.46 22.33
C ASP A 95 -9.62 1.03 22.19
N GLU A 96 -9.08 1.86 23.06
CA GLU A 96 -9.37 3.30 23.07
C GLU A 96 -8.94 4.00 21.78
N ARG A 97 -7.91 3.51 21.09
CA ARG A 97 -7.44 4.08 19.81
C ARG A 97 -8.48 3.88 18.72
N GLN A 98 -9.00 2.68 18.58
CA GLN A 98 -10.10 2.41 17.64
C GLN A 98 -11.32 3.26 17.96
N LEU A 99 -11.65 3.43 19.23
CA LEU A 99 -12.75 4.28 19.67
C LEU A 99 -12.49 5.76 19.33
N GLN A 100 -11.28 6.26 19.49
CA GLN A 100 -10.92 7.63 19.12
C GLN A 100 -11.02 7.87 17.61
N ILE A 101 -10.53 6.92 16.79
CA ILE A 101 -10.68 7.00 15.33
C ILE A 101 -12.16 7.03 14.95
N LEU A 102 -12.95 6.15 15.55
CA LEU A 102 -14.39 6.07 15.25
C LEU A 102 -15.10 7.39 15.61
N LYS A 103 -14.85 7.93 16.81
CA LYS A 103 -15.37 9.26 17.24
C LYS A 103 -14.93 10.38 16.31
N PHE A 104 -13.68 10.36 15.82
CA PHE A 104 -13.18 11.33 14.84
C PHE A 104 -13.92 11.23 13.52
N LEU A 105 -14.15 10.02 12.98
CA LEU A 105 -14.86 9.81 11.73
C LEU A 105 -16.34 10.21 11.81
N LEU A 106 -16.97 9.97 12.98
CA LEU A 106 -18.37 10.33 13.22
C LEU A 106 -18.56 11.79 13.64
N GLY A 107 -17.50 12.48 14.07
CA GLY A 107 -17.57 13.84 14.60
C GLY A 107 -18.21 13.87 15.99
N GLU A 108 -17.76 13.01 16.90
CA GLU A 108 -18.29 12.89 18.24
C GLU A 108 -17.31 13.41 19.33
N GLY A 109 -17.85 13.87 20.44
CA GLY A 109 -17.09 14.35 21.57
C GLY A 109 -16.14 15.49 21.20
N LYS A 110 -14.88 15.39 21.55
CA LYS A 110 -13.85 16.39 21.22
C LYS A 110 -13.63 16.60 19.72
N TYR A 111 -14.10 15.67 18.89
CA TYR A 111 -13.99 15.69 17.44
C TYR A 111 -15.25 16.27 16.74
N ASN A 112 -16.15 16.92 17.47
CA ASN A 112 -17.39 17.49 16.87
C ASN A 112 -17.13 18.40 15.67
N TYR A 113 -15.96 19.06 15.61
CA TYR A 113 -15.55 19.90 14.47
C TYR A 113 -15.42 19.14 13.14
N THR A 114 -15.21 17.80 13.16
CA THR A 114 -15.11 17.00 11.95
C THR A 114 -16.47 16.66 11.33
N LYS A 115 -17.57 16.85 12.05
CA LYS A 115 -18.93 16.57 11.61
C LYS A 115 -19.28 17.32 10.32
N THR A 116 -18.87 18.59 10.24
CA THR A 116 -19.14 19.48 9.11
C THR A 116 -18.06 19.43 8.02
N LYS A 117 -16.98 18.70 8.23
CA LYS A 117 -15.88 18.60 7.25
C LYS A 117 -16.21 17.58 6.19
N SER A 118 -16.00 17.95 4.93
CA SER A 118 -16.23 17.08 3.78
C SER A 118 -15.13 16.05 3.56
N GLN A 119 -13.94 16.31 4.06
CA GLN A 119 -12.77 15.44 3.91
C GLN A 119 -12.14 15.19 5.27
N LEU A 120 -11.75 13.93 5.54
CA LEU A 120 -11.06 13.51 6.75
C LEU A 120 -9.93 12.54 6.37
N SER A 121 -8.80 12.62 7.07
CA SER A 121 -7.68 11.69 6.92
C SER A 121 -7.48 10.87 8.21
N CYS A 122 -7.28 9.57 8.05
CA CYS A 122 -6.95 8.68 9.14
C CYS A 122 -5.57 8.06 8.89
N ASN A 123 -4.57 8.58 9.58
CA ASN A 123 -3.19 8.15 9.50
C ASN A 123 -2.89 7.26 10.71
N SER A 124 -2.80 5.96 10.49
CA SER A 124 -2.49 5.02 11.58
C SER A 124 -1.76 3.80 11.05
N THR A 125 -0.98 3.14 11.91
CA THR A 125 -0.17 1.98 11.56
C THR A 125 -0.99 0.86 10.93
N THR A 126 -0.32 -0.01 10.18
CA THR A 126 -0.93 -1.27 9.70
C THR A 126 -1.33 -2.11 10.91
N GLY A 127 -2.51 -2.75 10.87
CA GLY A 127 -3.00 -3.54 11.99
C GLY A 127 -3.76 -2.78 13.08
N SER A 128 -3.81 -1.44 13.04
CA SER A 128 -4.57 -0.61 13.99
C SER A 128 -6.09 -0.78 13.93
N GLY A 129 -6.58 -1.55 12.94
CA GLY A 129 -8.02 -1.77 12.77
C GLY A 129 -8.74 -0.71 11.93
N LYS A 130 -8.02 0.04 11.07
CA LYS A 130 -8.61 1.02 10.12
C LYS A 130 -9.85 0.50 9.42
N THR A 131 -9.79 -0.73 8.91
CA THR A 131 -10.92 -1.37 8.22
C THR A 131 -12.14 -1.50 9.12
N PHE A 132 -11.95 -1.97 10.37
CA PHE A 132 -13.03 -2.11 11.34
C PHE A 132 -13.70 -0.76 11.66
N VAL A 133 -12.91 0.25 12.04
CA VAL A 133 -13.47 1.56 12.43
C VAL A 133 -14.15 2.27 11.25
N THR A 134 -13.66 2.04 10.03
CA THR A 134 -14.30 2.58 8.81
C THR A 134 -15.63 1.89 8.55
N VAL A 135 -15.71 0.56 8.61
CA VAL A 135 -16.96 -0.18 8.49
C VAL A 135 -17.94 0.26 9.58
N ALA A 136 -17.48 0.39 10.83
CA ALA A 136 -18.29 0.90 11.93
C ALA A 136 -18.82 2.31 11.64
N SER A 137 -17.99 3.21 11.11
CA SER A 137 -18.44 4.58 10.77
C SER A 137 -19.50 4.60 9.67
N ILE A 138 -19.36 3.75 8.64
CA ILE A 138 -20.38 3.56 7.60
C ILE A 138 -21.70 3.10 8.23
N CYS A 139 -21.63 2.09 9.10
CA CYS A 139 -22.78 1.47 9.73
C CYS A 139 -23.53 2.45 10.66
N PHE A 140 -22.82 3.11 11.56
CA PHE A 140 -23.43 4.05 12.50
C PHE A 140 -24.02 5.29 11.82
N SER A 141 -23.35 5.80 10.79
CA SER A 141 -23.86 6.94 10.02
C SER A 141 -24.98 6.56 9.05
N GLY A 142 -25.24 5.29 8.81
CA GLY A 142 -26.16 4.83 7.77
C GLY A 142 -25.74 5.29 6.37
N SER A 143 -24.45 5.51 6.14
CA SER A 143 -23.96 6.04 4.89
C SER A 143 -23.94 4.98 3.80
N ARG A 144 -24.58 5.30 2.66
CA ARG A 144 -24.36 4.58 1.42
C ARG A 144 -22.96 4.93 0.90
N SER A 145 -22.12 3.94 0.71
CA SER A 145 -20.67 4.19 0.60
C SER A 145 -20.04 3.53 -0.61
N ILE A 146 -19.00 4.18 -1.14
CA ILE A 146 -18.10 3.59 -2.12
C ILE A 146 -16.68 3.49 -1.52
N ILE A 147 -16.09 2.30 -1.57
CA ILE A 147 -14.75 2.01 -1.08
C ILE A 147 -13.85 1.78 -2.29
N ILE A 148 -12.79 2.58 -2.40
CA ILE A 148 -11.85 2.58 -3.51
C ILE A 148 -10.52 2.03 -3.02
N THR A 149 -10.04 0.95 -3.64
CA THR A 149 -8.81 0.25 -3.26
C THR A 149 -7.87 0.04 -4.44
N ASN A 150 -6.75 -0.63 -4.21
CA ASN A 150 -5.71 -0.80 -5.23
C ASN A 150 -5.95 -1.97 -6.18
N SER A 151 -6.60 -3.04 -5.75
CA SER A 151 -6.74 -4.26 -6.54
C SER A 151 -7.96 -5.09 -6.17
N LEU A 152 -8.33 -6.02 -7.05
CA LEU A 152 -9.43 -6.97 -6.83
C LEU A 152 -9.22 -7.80 -5.54
N GLN A 153 -7.98 -8.12 -5.19
CA GLN A 153 -7.68 -8.84 -3.96
C GLN A 153 -8.08 -8.04 -2.71
N TRP A 154 -7.80 -6.74 -2.71
CA TRP A 154 -8.18 -5.85 -1.60
C TRP A 154 -9.69 -5.65 -1.53
N LEU A 155 -10.37 -5.56 -2.69
CA LEU A 155 -11.83 -5.54 -2.72
C LEU A 155 -12.44 -6.78 -2.06
N ASN A 156 -11.89 -7.97 -2.33
CA ASN A 156 -12.33 -9.22 -1.70
C ASN A 156 -12.07 -9.22 -0.19
N GLN A 157 -10.96 -8.65 0.27
CA GLN A 157 -10.69 -8.51 1.70
C GLN A 157 -11.68 -7.57 2.38
N TRP A 158 -11.97 -6.40 1.76
CA TRP A 158 -12.98 -5.49 2.26
C TRP A 158 -14.35 -6.17 2.33
N LYS A 159 -14.76 -6.87 1.27
CA LYS A 159 -16.01 -7.64 1.24
C LYS A 159 -16.08 -8.63 2.39
N ALA A 160 -15.04 -9.43 2.62
CA ALA A 160 -14.98 -10.40 3.69
C ALA A 160 -15.08 -9.73 5.08
N ARG A 161 -14.37 -8.62 5.31
CA ARG A 161 -14.43 -7.88 6.57
C ARG A 161 -15.76 -7.20 6.82
N ILE A 162 -16.44 -6.69 5.80
CA ILE A 162 -17.79 -6.14 5.94
C ILE A 162 -18.77 -7.24 6.40
N ILE A 163 -18.76 -8.42 5.78
CA ILE A 163 -19.60 -9.56 6.16
C ILE A 163 -19.26 -10.04 7.58
N GLU A 164 -17.99 -10.07 7.93
CA GLU A 164 -17.53 -10.45 9.28
C GLU A 164 -18.08 -9.49 10.34
N TYR A 165 -17.96 -8.18 10.12
CA TYR A 165 -18.26 -7.17 11.14
C TYR A 165 -19.74 -6.77 11.20
N THR A 166 -20.53 -7.07 10.18
CA THR A 166 -21.90 -6.61 10.04
C THR A 166 -22.85 -7.75 9.66
N PRO A 167 -24.18 -7.60 9.78
CA PRO A 167 -25.15 -8.55 9.23
C PRO A 167 -25.30 -8.45 7.71
N LEU A 168 -24.58 -7.56 7.04
CA LEU A 168 -24.64 -7.42 5.58
C LEU A 168 -24.15 -8.70 4.88
N THR A 169 -24.75 -8.96 3.73
CA THR A 169 -24.43 -10.09 2.86
C THR A 169 -23.86 -9.61 1.54
N GLU A 170 -23.44 -10.52 0.69
CA GLU A 170 -22.98 -10.19 -0.68
C GLU A 170 -24.06 -9.46 -1.50
N ARG A 171 -25.35 -9.66 -1.19
CA ARG A 171 -26.47 -8.99 -1.88
C ARG A 171 -26.56 -7.51 -1.56
N ASP A 172 -26.04 -7.07 -0.42
CA ASP A 172 -26.03 -5.68 0.01
C ASP A 172 -24.84 -4.89 -0.60
N MET A 173 -23.94 -5.58 -1.31
CA MET A 173 -22.72 -5.02 -1.86
C MET A 173 -22.62 -5.26 -3.35
N TYR A 174 -22.04 -4.28 -4.09
CA TYR A 174 -21.71 -4.47 -5.50
C TYR A 174 -20.21 -4.27 -5.73
N MET A 175 -19.57 -5.30 -6.28
CA MET A 175 -18.15 -5.24 -6.63
C MET A 175 -17.98 -4.84 -8.09
N ILE A 176 -17.38 -3.66 -8.30
CA ILE A 176 -17.09 -3.10 -9.62
C ILE A 176 -15.70 -3.59 -10.04
N ALA A 177 -15.65 -4.75 -10.68
CA ALA A 177 -14.42 -5.43 -11.10
C ALA A 177 -14.21 -5.27 -12.61
N GLY A 178 -13.80 -4.07 -13.05
CA GLY A 178 -13.59 -3.74 -14.47
C GLY A 178 -14.79 -3.05 -15.13
N ILE A 179 -14.57 -2.51 -16.35
CA ILE A 179 -15.55 -1.71 -17.11
C ILE A 179 -16.85 -2.49 -17.38
N GLY A 180 -16.74 -3.77 -17.72
CA GLY A 180 -17.93 -4.60 -17.96
C GLY A 180 -18.87 -4.70 -16.75
N SER A 181 -18.36 -4.59 -15.53
CA SER A 181 -19.20 -4.57 -14.33
C SER A 181 -19.85 -3.20 -14.10
N ILE A 182 -19.24 -2.11 -14.55
CA ILE A 182 -19.88 -0.77 -14.57
C ILE A 182 -21.10 -0.81 -15.51
N ASN A 183 -20.94 -1.32 -16.72
CA ASN A 183 -22.02 -1.42 -17.69
C ASN A 183 -23.19 -2.28 -17.16
N LYS A 184 -22.89 -3.39 -16.50
CA LYS A 184 -23.91 -4.21 -15.83
C LYS A 184 -24.60 -3.48 -14.69
N LEU A 185 -23.87 -2.67 -13.92
CA LEU A 185 -24.42 -1.89 -12.82
C LEU A 185 -25.37 -0.80 -13.30
N LEU A 186 -25.04 -0.13 -14.40
CA LEU A 186 -25.88 0.91 -15.01
C LEU A 186 -27.24 0.38 -15.51
N CYS A 187 -27.38 -0.96 -15.69
CA CYS A 187 -28.64 -1.61 -16.03
C CYS A 187 -29.43 -2.10 -14.79
N ARG A 188 -28.98 -1.81 -13.56
CA ARG A 188 -29.61 -2.26 -12.31
C ARG A 188 -30.06 -1.05 -11.50
N ASN A 189 -30.95 -1.28 -10.53
CA ASN A 189 -31.22 -0.23 -9.55
C ASN A 189 -30.05 -0.12 -8.56
N PRO A 190 -29.31 1.00 -8.51
CA PRO A 190 -28.19 1.15 -7.57
C PRO A 190 -28.69 1.14 -6.12
N LEU A 191 -29.97 1.41 -5.84
CA LEU A 191 -30.53 1.43 -4.49
C LEU A 191 -30.61 0.05 -3.84
N ASP A 192 -30.46 -1.03 -4.60
CA ASP A 192 -30.40 -2.40 -4.08
C ASP A 192 -29.12 -2.65 -3.25
N TYR A 193 -28.11 -1.79 -3.42
CA TYR A 193 -26.82 -1.96 -2.77
C TYR A 193 -26.53 -0.84 -1.76
N LYS A 194 -25.93 -1.19 -0.62
CA LYS A 194 -25.51 -0.25 0.43
C LYS A 194 -24.04 0.15 0.31
N ILE A 195 -23.21 -0.76 -0.19
CA ILE A 195 -21.76 -0.54 -0.32
C ILE A 195 -21.29 -0.95 -1.71
N PHE A 196 -20.54 -0.07 -2.34
CA PHE A 196 -19.85 -0.32 -3.60
C PHE A 196 -18.35 -0.50 -3.34
N LEU A 197 -17.74 -1.48 -4.01
CA LEU A 197 -16.32 -1.79 -3.92
C LEU A 197 -15.71 -1.66 -5.31
N VAL A 198 -14.68 -0.83 -5.46
CA VAL A 198 -14.06 -0.57 -6.78
C VAL A 198 -12.56 -0.35 -6.67
N SER A 199 -11.80 -0.68 -7.71
CA SER A 199 -10.37 -0.36 -7.75
C SER A 199 -10.10 0.97 -8.46
N HIS A 200 -9.03 1.69 -8.03
CA HIS A 200 -8.55 2.89 -8.71
C HIS A 200 -8.36 2.67 -10.22
N SER A 201 -7.77 1.52 -10.60
CA SER A 201 -7.53 1.19 -12.00
C SER A 201 -8.81 1.01 -12.81
N THR A 202 -9.88 0.49 -12.21
CA THR A 202 -11.18 0.36 -12.88
C THR A 202 -11.80 1.72 -13.18
N ILE A 203 -11.80 2.64 -12.22
CA ILE A 203 -12.33 4.01 -12.42
C ILE A 203 -11.48 4.74 -13.46
N LYS A 204 -10.14 4.65 -13.33
CA LYS A 204 -9.22 5.28 -14.30
C LYS A 204 -9.48 4.76 -15.72
N SER A 205 -9.52 3.43 -15.89
CA SER A 205 -9.78 2.84 -17.22
C SER A 205 -11.14 3.24 -17.77
N TYR A 206 -12.15 3.38 -16.92
CA TYR A 206 -13.47 3.85 -17.34
C TYR A 206 -13.41 5.31 -17.79
N GLY A 207 -12.76 6.19 -17.03
CA GLY A 207 -12.59 7.61 -17.38
C GLY A 207 -11.75 7.81 -18.65
N ASP A 208 -10.64 7.06 -18.78
CA ASP A 208 -9.75 7.16 -19.95
C ASP A 208 -10.44 6.66 -21.23
N ASN A 209 -11.33 5.66 -21.15
CA ASN A 209 -12.01 5.07 -22.31
C ASN A 209 -13.33 5.79 -22.67
N HIS A 210 -14.03 6.39 -21.71
CA HIS A 210 -15.38 6.94 -21.92
C HIS A 210 -15.47 8.43 -21.60
N GLY A 211 -14.41 9.05 -21.08
CA GLY A 211 -14.38 10.42 -20.59
C GLY A 211 -14.66 10.54 -19.09
N TRP A 212 -14.04 11.53 -18.47
CA TRP A 212 -14.15 11.75 -17.02
C TRP A 212 -15.53 12.28 -16.60
N ASP A 213 -16.29 12.89 -17.53
CA ASP A 213 -17.69 13.22 -17.31
C ASP A 213 -18.54 11.99 -17.04
N LYS A 214 -18.23 10.86 -17.68
CA LYS A 214 -18.90 9.58 -17.41
C LYS A 214 -18.57 9.03 -16.03
N VAL A 215 -17.39 9.33 -15.50
CA VAL A 215 -17.08 9.04 -14.08
C VAL A 215 -17.96 9.89 -13.17
N THR A 216 -18.13 11.18 -13.47
CA THR A 216 -19.03 12.07 -12.73
C THR A 216 -20.47 11.54 -12.75
N GLU A 217 -20.97 11.14 -13.92
CA GLU A 217 -22.32 10.56 -14.08
C GLU A 217 -22.46 9.25 -13.28
N LEU A 218 -21.44 8.37 -13.32
CA LEU A 218 -21.44 7.13 -12.56
C LEU A 218 -21.56 7.40 -11.05
N PHE A 219 -20.76 8.33 -10.50
CA PHE A 219 -20.81 8.62 -9.07
C PHE A 219 -22.15 9.27 -8.66
N LYS A 220 -22.74 10.12 -9.48
CA LYS A 220 -24.10 10.64 -9.27
C LYS A 220 -25.14 9.51 -9.29
N TYR A 221 -25.02 8.56 -10.22
CA TYR A 221 -25.91 7.41 -10.32
C TYR A 221 -25.83 6.52 -9.07
N LEU A 222 -24.64 6.33 -8.49
CA LEU A 222 -24.47 5.54 -7.27
C LEU A 222 -25.12 6.16 -6.04
N GLN A 223 -25.36 7.45 -6.00
CA GLN A 223 -25.99 8.19 -4.90
C GLN A 223 -25.36 7.90 -3.53
N CYS A 224 -24.03 7.81 -3.47
CA CYS A 224 -23.29 7.59 -2.25
C CYS A 224 -23.11 8.89 -1.45
N SER A 225 -23.28 8.82 -0.13
CA SER A 225 -22.96 9.93 0.77
C SER A 225 -21.53 9.92 1.27
N MET A 226 -20.84 8.78 1.14
CA MET A 226 -19.47 8.59 1.64
C MET A 226 -18.58 7.89 0.62
N LYS A 227 -17.36 8.40 0.46
CA LYS A 227 -16.29 7.83 -0.36
C LYS A 227 -15.08 7.54 0.52
N ILE A 228 -14.52 6.35 0.41
CA ILE A 228 -13.40 5.91 1.21
C ILE A 228 -12.26 5.49 0.27
N TYR A 229 -11.06 6.02 0.49
CA TYR A 229 -9.84 5.56 -0.13
C TYR A 229 -9.03 4.74 0.86
N ASP A 230 -8.75 3.50 0.50
CA ASP A 230 -7.84 2.65 1.27
C ASP A 230 -6.42 2.76 0.71
N GLU A 231 -5.44 2.94 1.61
CA GLU A 231 -4.05 3.24 1.29
C GLU A 231 -3.91 4.45 0.33
N ALA A 232 -4.48 5.57 0.73
CA ALA A 232 -4.59 6.80 -0.06
C ALA A 232 -3.25 7.35 -0.58
N HIS A 233 -2.11 6.93 -0.01
CA HIS A 233 -0.78 7.26 -0.50
C HIS A 233 -0.40 6.51 -1.78
N LEU A 234 -1.08 5.40 -2.10
CA LEU A 234 -0.90 4.68 -3.36
C LEU A 234 -1.80 5.29 -4.43
N TYR A 235 -1.36 5.24 -5.70
CA TYR A 235 -2.15 5.76 -6.83
C TYR A 235 -2.67 7.19 -6.66
N PHE A 236 -1.84 8.04 -6.09
CA PHE A 236 -2.20 9.44 -5.76
C PHE A 236 -2.79 10.21 -6.94
N ASP A 237 -2.26 10.03 -8.16
CA ASP A 237 -2.79 10.66 -9.37
C ASP A 237 -4.23 10.26 -9.66
N ASN A 238 -4.54 8.97 -9.51
CA ASN A 238 -5.90 8.48 -9.70
C ASN A 238 -6.85 9.02 -8.62
N LEU A 239 -6.34 9.13 -7.38
CA LEU A 239 -7.08 9.73 -6.27
C LEU A 239 -7.43 11.18 -6.59
N CYS A 240 -6.46 11.99 -7.02
CA CYS A 240 -6.67 13.38 -7.41
C CYS A 240 -7.73 13.50 -8.52
N LYS A 241 -7.58 12.74 -9.60
CA LYS A 241 -8.56 12.76 -10.70
C LYS A 241 -9.96 12.36 -10.26
N ILE A 242 -10.10 11.31 -9.45
CA ILE A 242 -11.43 10.91 -8.94
C ILE A 242 -12.03 12.02 -8.08
N ASP A 243 -11.24 12.67 -7.22
CA ASP A 243 -11.72 13.77 -6.39
C ASP A 243 -12.11 15.00 -7.23
N PHE A 244 -11.42 15.27 -8.32
CA PHE A 244 -11.75 16.37 -9.24
C PHE A 244 -13.05 16.16 -10.00
N HIS A 245 -13.44 14.91 -10.24
CA HIS A 245 -14.64 14.55 -10.99
C HIS A 245 -15.79 14.03 -10.13
N THR A 246 -15.68 14.11 -8.79
CA THR A 246 -16.74 13.69 -7.87
C THR A 246 -17.00 14.77 -6.82
N ASN A 247 -18.24 14.87 -6.33
CA ASN A 247 -18.62 15.86 -5.32
C ASN A 247 -19.45 15.22 -4.20
N ILE A 248 -18.89 14.15 -3.62
CA ILE A 248 -19.55 13.38 -2.54
C ILE A 248 -19.46 14.13 -1.22
N LYS A 249 -20.51 14.05 -0.42
CA LYS A 249 -20.67 14.77 0.86
C LYS A 249 -19.49 14.54 1.82
N LYS A 250 -19.01 13.30 1.96
CA LYS A 250 -17.89 12.96 2.85
C LYS A 250 -16.88 12.04 2.17
N THR A 251 -15.61 12.39 2.25
CA THR A 251 -14.49 11.56 1.76
C THR A 251 -13.55 11.25 2.92
N ILE A 252 -13.18 9.98 3.06
CA ILE A 252 -12.26 9.49 4.09
C ILE A 252 -11.03 8.91 3.39
N TYR A 253 -9.85 9.36 3.80
CA TYR A 253 -8.56 8.87 3.32
C TYR A 253 -7.89 8.04 4.41
N LEU A 254 -7.68 6.75 4.15
CA LEU A 254 -6.99 5.84 5.06
C LEU A 254 -5.57 5.63 4.56
N THR A 255 -4.59 5.81 5.43
CA THR A 255 -3.19 5.54 5.11
C THR A 255 -2.39 5.14 6.34
N ALA A 256 -1.40 4.27 6.15
CA ALA A 256 -0.40 3.97 7.16
C ALA A 256 0.87 4.83 6.97
N THR A 257 1.02 5.48 5.82
CA THR A 257 2.22 6.23 5.45
C THR A 257 1.82 7.52 4.75
N PRO A 258 1.72 8.64 5.49
CA PRO A 258 1.30 9.92 4.95
C PRO A 258 2.43 10.65 4.18
N GLU A 259 3.26 9.91 3.44
CA GLU A 259 4.42 10.41 2.72
C GLU A 259 4.64 9.67 1.40
N ARG A 260 5.33 10.35 0.46
CA ARG A 260 5.73 9.80 -0.83
C ARG A 260 7.24 9.64 -0.90
N SER A 261 7.71 8.68 -1.71
CA SER A 261 9.15 8.40 -1.86
C SER A 261 9.89 9.40 -2.77
N ASN A 262 9.18 10.07 -3.68
CA ASN A 262 9.70 11.15 -4.52
C ASN A 262 9.46 12.49 -3.81
N GLU A 263 10.46 13.34 -3.71
CA GLU A 263 10.39 14.60 -2.96
C GLU A 263 9.38 15.60 -3.57
N GLU A 264 9.37 15.73 -4.91
CA GLU A 264 8.43 16.62 -5.60
C GLU A 264 7.00 16.12 -5.42
N GLU A 265 6.76 14.83 -5.65
CA GLU A 265 5.46 14.21 -5.38
C GLU A 265 5.05 14.32 -3.91
N ASN A 266 6.01 14.22 -3.00
CA ASN A 266 5.72 14.35 -1.57
C ASN A 266 5.30 15.77 -1.22
N THR A 267 5.91 16.78 -1.82
CA THR A 267 5.50 18.18 -1.66
C THR A 267 4.06 18.38 -2.10
N ILE A 268 3.69 17.87 -3.27
CA ILE A 268 2.31 17.95 -3.79
C ILE A 268 1.35 17.17 -2.89
N TYR A 269 1.73 15.98 -2.43
CA TYR A 269 0.95 15.16 -1.52
C TYR A 269 0.69 15.89 -0.19
N GLN A 270 1.71 16.50 0.40
CA GLN A 270 1.56 17.28 1.65
C GLN A 270 0.65 18.48 1.45
N LEU A 271 0.74 19.19 0.32
CA LEU A 271 -0.16 20.30 -0.01
C LEU A 271 -1.60 19.83 -0.18
N TYR A 272 -1.80 18.65 -0.80
CA TYR A 272 -3.14 18.07 -0.98
C TYR A 272 -3.86 17.85 0.34
N PHE A 273 -3.13 17.37 1.35
CA PHE A 273 -3.69 17.00 2.66
C PHE A 273 -3.55 18.11 3.73
N LYS A 274 -2.86 19.22 3.45
CA LYS A 274 -2.47 20.25 4.44
C LYS A 274 -3.61 20.72 5.34
N ASN A 275 -4.77 21.00 4.78
CA ASN A 275 -5.93 21.55 5.51
C ASN A 275 -7.06 20.51 5.69
N ILE A 276 -6.79 19.25 5.42
CA ILE A 276 -7.72 18.16 5.68
C ILE A 276 -7.51 17.70 7.13
N PRO A 277 -8.56 17.76 7.99
CA PRO A 277 -8.44 17.26 9.36
C PRO A 277 -7.96 15.81 9.36
N ALA A 278 -6.92 15.56 10.13
CA ALA A 278 -6.31 14.25 10.24
C ALA A 278 -6.29 13.76 11.67
N ILE A 279 -6.55 12.47 11.87
CA ILE A 279 -6.20 11.78 13.10
C ILE A 279 -4.96 10.92 12.82
N SER A 280 -3.90 11.18 13.58
CA SER A 280 -2.65 10.42 13.47
C SER A 280 -2.45 9.68 14.79
N LEU A 281 -2.70 8.38 14.75
CA LEU A 281 -2.48 7.49 15.89
C LEU A 281 -1.39 6.47 15.48
N PHE A 282 -0.18 6.99 15.37
CA PHE A 282 1.00 6.15 15.34
C PHE A 282 1.35 5.79 16.77
N ASP A 283 1.59 4.53 17.01
CA ASP A 283 2.08 4.06 18.30
C ASP A 283 3.49 4.60 18.53
N GLU A 284 3.59 5.80 19.09
CA GLU A 284 4.87 6.27 19.67
C GLU A 284 5.25 5.46 20.91
N ASN A 285 4.30 4.71 21.48
CA ASN A 285 4.44 3.93 22.71
C ASN A 285 4.22 2.42 22.54
N THR A 286 4.11 1.86 21.33
CA THR A 286 4.27 0.41 21.20
C THR A 286 5.74 0.11 21.36
N ASP A 287 6.06 -0.59 22.43
CA ASP A 287 7.40 -1.16 22.59
C ASP A 287 7.77 -1.88 21.29
N PRO A 288 8.88 -1.49 20.68
CA PRO A 288 9.32 -2.16 19.47
C PRO A 288 9.45 -3.65 19.75
N HIS A 289 8.71 -4.48 19.02
CA HIS A 289 8.65 -5.94 19.25
C HIS A 289 9.43 -6.73 18.20
N VAL A 290 9.90 -6.07 17.15
CA VAL A 290 10.60 -6.67 16.02
C VAL A 290 12.10 -6.60 16.22
N ASN A 291 12.79 -7.73 16.10
CA ASN A 291 14.25 -7.78 16.06
C ASN A 291 14.71 -7.64 14.61
N TYR A 292 15.45 -6.58 14.30
CA TYR A 292 16.01 -6.35 12.97
C TYR A 292 17.44 -6.89 12.87
N ILE A 293 17.70 -7.67 11.82
CA ILE A 293 19.02 -8.22 11.52
C ILE A 293 19.38 -7.89 10.07
N ALA A 294 20.45 -7.12 9.86
CA ALA A 294 21.05 -6.98 8.54
C ALA A 294 22.14 -8.08 8.38
N MET A 295 21.97 -8.93 7.36
CA MET A 295 22.92 -9.96 7.03
C MET A 295 23.69 -9.56 5.77
N HIS A 296 24.99 -9.38 5.93
CA HIS A 296 25.89 -8.92 4.87
C HIS A 296 26.64 -10.10 4.28
N PHE A 297 26.64 -10.20 2.96
CA PHE A 297 27.42 -11.18 2.19
C PHE A 297 28.03 -10.48 0.96
N ASN A 298 28.91 -11.16 0.23
CA ASN A 298 29.49 -10.66 -1.00
C ASN A 298 29.20 -11.61 -2.16
N SER A 299 28.54 -11.11 -3.20
CA SER A 299 28.28 -11.88 -4.42
C SER A 299 29.46 -11.89 -5.40
N HIS A 300 30.54 -11.14 -5.10
CA HIS A 300 31.75 -10.99 -5.93
C HIS A 300 31.46 -10.65 -7.40
N PRO A 301 30.73 -9.55 -7.67
CA PRO A 301 30.42 -9.18 -9.05
C PRO A 301 31.66 -8.71 -9.79
N LYS A 302 31.82 -9.13 -11.04
CA LYS A 302 32.79 -8.54 -11.96
C LYS A 302 32.28 -7.19 -12.44
N PRO A 303 33.17 -6.28 -12.95
CA PRO A 303 32.72 -4.98 -13.50
C PRO A 303 31.61 -5.11 -14.56
N ILE A 304 31.67 -6.15 -15.38
CA ILE A 304 30.64 -6.42 -16.40
C ILE A 304 29.27 -6.73 -15.77
N ASP A 305 29.24 -7.45 -14.64
CA ASP A 305 28.01 -7.81 -13.94
C ASP A 305 27.40 -6.55 -13.30
N ILE A 306 28.23 -5.68 -12.71
CA ILE A 306 27.78 -4.38 -12.17
C ILE A 306 27.16 -3.52 -13.27
N ASN A 307 27.77 -3.50 -14.47
CA ASN A 307 27.24 -2.73 -15.60
C ASN A 307 25.93 -3.32 -16.13
N ARG A 308 25.77 -4.64 -16.16
CA ARG A 308 24.51 -5.30 -16.53
C ARG A 308 23.38 -5.01 -15.57
N CYS A 309 23.69 -4.69 -14.30
CA CYS A 309 22.72 -4.27 -13.30
C CYS A 309 22.47 -2.76 -13.29
N LYS A 310 22.79 -2.07 -14.38
CA LYS A 310 22.50 -0.65 -14.61
C LYS A 310 21.70 -0.46 -15.87
N ASN A 311 20.84 0.53 -15.87
CA ASN A 311 20.16 1.04 -17.05
C ASN A 311 20.36 2.57 -17.13
N GLN A 312 19.78 3.21 -18.13
CA GLN A 312 19.88 4.67 -18.30
C GLN A 312 19.39 5.51 -17.09
N TYR A 313 18.61 4.92 -16.19
CA TYR A 313 18.09 5.55 -14.98
C TYR A 313 18.87 5.17 -13.71
N GLY A 314 19.96 4.42 -13.84
CA GLY A 314 20.83 3.99 -12.76
C GLY A 314 20.73 2.50 -12.44
N PHE A 315 20.54 2.14 -11.17
CA PHE A 315 20.53 0.74 -10.73
C PHE A 315 19.24 0.00 -11.12
N ASP A 316 19.40 -1.04 -11.94
CA ASP A 316 18.31 -1.95 -12.32
C ASP A 316 18.16 -3.07 -11.27
N ARG A 317 17.14 -2.91 -10.43
CA ARG A 317 16.84 -3.87 -9.36
C ARG A 317 16.44 -5.25 -9.88
N ASN A 318 15.74 -5.32 -11.01
CA ASN A 318 15.31 -6.60 -11.58
C ASN A 318 16.50 -7.35 -12.17
N ALA A 319 17.37 -6.66 -12.89
CA ALA A 319 18.60 -7.24 -13.41
C ALA A 319 19.51 -7.73 -12.27
N TYR A 320 19.65 -6.95 -11.18
CA TYR A 320 20.38 -7.37 -9.99
C TYR A 320 19.76 -8.62 -9.34
N THR A 321 18.44 -8.63 -9.14
CA THR A 321 17.75 -9.78 -8.53
C THR A 321 18.01 -11.05 -9.33
N ASN A 322 17.84 -10.97 -10.66
CA ASN A 322 18.08 -12.13 -11.55
C ASN A 322 19.56 -12.53 -11.60
N TYR A 323 20.50 -11.61 -11.37
CA TYR A 323 21.92 -11.92 -11.27
C TYR A 323 22.26 -12.64 -9.97
N VAL A 324 21.82 -12.08 -8.84
CA VAL A 324 22.30 -12.53 -7.51
C VAL A 324 21.82 -13.94 -7.16
N VAL A 325 20.61 -14.35 -7.58
CA VAL A 325 20.07 -15.68 -7.26
C VAL A 325 20.86 -16.85 -7.83
N HIS A 326 21.74 -16.58 -8.79
CA HIS A 326 22.65 -17.58 -9.38
C HIS A 326 24.04 -17.62 -8.73
N ARG A 327 24.29 -16.81 -7.69
CA ARG A 327 25.62 -16.75 -7.06
C ARG A 327 25.74 -17.80 -5.95
N PRO A 328 26.89 -18.52 -5.89
CA PRO A 328 27.10 -19.55 -4.87
C PRO A 328 26.90 -19.05 -3.44
N ASN A 329 27.51 -17.90 -3.09
CA ASN A 329 27.35 -17.30 -1.76
C ASN A 329 25.92 -16.93 -1.42
N PHE A 330 25.13 -16.47 -2.40
CA PHE A 330 23.71 -16.24 -2.22
C PHE A 330 22.95 -17.55 -1.98
N GLN A 331 23.29 -18.60 -2.71
CA GLN A 331 22.70 -19.93 -2.55
C GLN A 331 23.02 -20.52 -1.18
N TYR A 332 24.27 -20.42 -0.71
CA TYR A 332 24.63 -20.79 0.66
C TYR A 332 23.85 -20.02 1.71
N LEU A 333 23.67 -18.70 1.49
CA LEU A 333 22.85 -17.86 2.38
C LEU A 333 21.39 -18.36 2.43
N VAL A 334 20.79 -18.74 1.30
CA VAL A 334 19.42 -19.32 1.27
C VAL A 334 19.34 -20.58 2.14
N ILE A 335 20.34 -21.47 2.09
CA ILE A 335 20.39 -22.67 2.92
C ILE A 335 20.44 -22.30 4.42
N VAL A 336 21.30 -21.34 4.79
CA VAL A 336 21.42 -20.85 6.18
C VAL A 336 20.09 -20.25 6.66
N LEU A 337 19.38 -19.52 5.80
CA LEU A 337 18.08 -18.95 6.13
C LEU A 337 17.01 -20.04 6.36
N VAL A 338 17.04 -21.13 5.60
CA VAL A 338 16.15 -22.28 5.84
C VAL A 338 16.35 -22.86 7.24
N ASP A 339 17.58 -23.01 7.71
CA ASP A 339 17.85 -23.48 9.09
C ASP A 339 17.28 -22.51 10.13
N LEU A 340 17.48 -21.20 9.95
CA LEU A 340 16.93 -20.18 10.84
C LEU A 340 15.40 -20.19 10.89
N ILE A 341 14.74 -20.39 9.74
CA ILE A 341 13.27 -20.49 9.66
C ILE A 341 12.77 -21.72 10.42
N PHE A 342 13.50 -22.84 10.35
CA PHE A 342 13.11 -24.06 11.06
C PHE A 342 13.48 -24.05 12.54
N ALA A 343 14.50 -23.29 12.92
CA ALA A 343 14.82 -23.02 14.33
C ALA A 343 13.78 -22.09 14.99
N ASN A 344 13.07 -21.31 14.19
CA ASN A 344 12.04 -20.39 14.66
C ASN A 344 10.65 -21.00 14.43
N ASN A 345 9.85 -21.11 15.49
CA ASN A 345 8.48 -21.58 15.36
C ASN A 345 7.63 -20.52 14.63
N GLY A 346 6.77 -20.94 13.66
CA GLY A 346 5.92 -20.06 12.88
C GLY A 346 6.33 -19.95 11.41
N LYS A 347 5.69 -19.06 10.67
CA LYS A 347 5.87 -18.90 9.23
C LYS A 347 6.94 -17.86 8.90
N ALA A 348 7.54 -18.00 7.72
CA ALA A 348 8.46 -17.03 7.15
C ALA A 348 7.92 -16.48 5.82
N LEU A 349 7.97 -15.16 5.67
CA LEU A 349 7.69 -14.44 4.42
C LEU A 349 9.01 -13.94 3.83
N ILE A 350 9.31 -14.36 2.60
CA ILE A 350 10.56 -14.03 1.92
C ILE A 350 10.26 -13.19 0.69
N TYR A 351 10.79 -11.98 0.63
CA TYR A 351 10.68 -11.10 -0.52
C TYR A 351 11.81 -11.33 -1.52
N VAL A 352 11.42 -11.58 -2.78
CA VAL A 352 12.30 -11.73 -3.92
C VAL A 352 11.78 -10.86 -5.07
N GLY A 353 12.64 -10.06 -5.68
CA GLY A 353 12.23 -8.92 -6.52
C GLY A 353 11.52 -9.25 -7.83
N THR A 354 11.64 -10.48 -8.36
CA THR A 354 11.01 -10.87 -9.63
C THR A 354 10.38 -12.27 -9.55
N ASN A 355 9.34 -12.53 -10.37
CA ASN A 355 8.73 -13.87 -10.43
C ASN A 355 9.72 -14.94 -10.91
N GLN A 356 10.61 -14.61 -11.85
CA GLN A 356 11.64 -15.53 -12.33
C GLN A 356 12.59 -15.92 -11.20
N ALA A 357 13.10 -14.94 -10.45
CA ALA A 357 13.98 -15.20 -9.31
C ALA A 357 13.26 -15.98 -8.19
N ILE A 358 11.98 -15.75 -7.96
CA ILE A 358 11.16 -16.54 -7.02
C ILE A 358 11.17 -18.02 -7.43
N SER A 359 10.94 -18.32 -8.70
CA SER A 359 10.97 -19.72 -9.18
C SER A 359 12.35 -20.36 -8.96
N ILE A 360 13.43 -19.63 -9.27
CA ILE A 360 14.80 -20.12 -9.07
C ILE A 360 15.07 -20.42 -7.58
N VAL A 361 14.68 -19.50 -6.69
CA VAL A 361 14.85 -19.69 -5.24
C VAL A 361 14.00 -20.87 -4.74
N TYR A 362 12.76 -21.01 -5.24
CA TYR A 362 11.89 -22.12 -4.92
C TYR A 362 12.53 -23.45 -5.33
N ASP A 363 12.92 -23.58 -6.61
CA ASP A 363 13.52 -24.79 -7.15
C ASP A 363 14.82 -25.15 -6.40
N TYR A 364 15.61 -24.13 -6.04
CA TYR A 364 16.82 -24.32 -5.28
C TYR A 364 16.53 -24.86 -3.87
N ILE A 365 15.58 -24.27 -3.13
CA ILE A 365 15.18 -24.76 -1.81
C ILE A 365 14.70 -26.21 -1.90
N ILE A 366 13.84 -26.54 -2.86
CA ILE A 366 13.30 -27.88 -3.00
C ILE A 366 14.37 -28.90 -3.44
N SER A 367 15.33 -28.49 -4.28
CA SER A 367 16.45 -29.37 -4.66
C SER A 367 17.37 -29.72 -3.49
N GLN A 368 17.61 -28.75 -2.60
CA GLN A 368 18.46 -28.99 -1.41
C GLN A 368 17.68 -29.67 -0.27
N PHE A 369 16.37 -29.43 -0.19
CA PHE A 369 15.50 -29.94 0.88
C PHE A 369 14.21 -30.53 0.30
N PRO A 370 14.24 -31.74 -0.35
CA PRO A 370 13.05 -32.31 -1.00
C PRO A 370 11.88 -32.53 -0.04
N PHE A 371 12.13 -32.75 1.25
CA PHE A 371 11.07 -32.88 2.27
C PHE A 371 10.26 -31.61 2.50
N LEU A 372 10.72 -30.45 2.01
CA LEU A 372 9.98 -29.18 2.06
C LEU A 372 8.96 -29.05 0.93
N ASN A 373 8.94 -29.98 -0.02
CA ASN A 373 7.91 -29.96 -1.05
C ASN A 373 6.50 -29.96 -0.38
N GLY A 374 5.69 -28.97 -0.76
CA GLY A 374 4.39 -28.73 -0.10
C GLY A 374 4.43 -27.79 1.13
N ASN A 375 5.59 -27.50 1.70
CA ASN A 375 5.77 -26.54 2.79
C ASN A 375 6.27 -25.16 2.32
N VAL A 376 6.73 -25.05 1.09
CA VAL A 376 7.10 -23.79 0.43
C VAL A 376 5.97 -23.38 -0.50
N GLY A 377 5.52 -22.15 -0.41
CA GLY A 377 4.48 -21.56 -1.23
C GLY A 377 4.99 -20.36 -2.01
N ILE A 378 4.44 -20.14 -3.21
CA ILE A 378 4.68 -18.94 -4.01
C ILE A 378 3.41 -18.10 -4.01
N TYR A 379 3.51 -16.85 -3.54
CA TYR A 379 2.41 -15.91 -3.47
C TYR A 379 2.69 -14.67 -4.31
N THR A 380 2.30 -14.69 -5.58
CA THR A 380 2.48 -13.58 -6.52
C THR A 380 1.22 -13.31 -7.33
N SER A 381 1.20 -12.21 -8.08
CA SER A 381 0.11 -11.88 -9.00
C SER A 381 0.02 -12.84 -10.20
N ALA A 382 1.09 -13.56 -10.51
CA ALA A 382 1.12 -14.54 -11.60
C ALA A 382 0.31 -15.81 -11.26
N ILE A 383 0.18 -16.16 -9.97
CA ILE A 383 -0.60 -17.32 -9.53
C ILE A 383 -2.05 -16.92 -9.36
N LYS A 384 -2.94 -17.50 -10.19
CA LYS A 384 -4.37 -17.23 -10.18
C LYS A 384 -5.18 -18.25 -9.36
N GLN A 385 -4.78 -19.53 -9.41
CA GLN A 385 -5.47 -20.62 -8.71
C GLN A 385 -4.82 -20.89 -7.36
N ASN A 386 -5.62 -21.20 -6.34
CA ASN A 386 -5.19 -21.58 -4.98
C ASN A 386 -4.19 -20.59 -4.34
N LYS A 387 -4.22 -19.31 -4.78
CA LYS A 387 -3.28 -18.31 -4.33
C LYS A 387 -3.28 -18.15 -2.81
N ASN A 388 -4.45 -18.12 -2.19
CA ASN A 388 -4.56 -17.92 -0.74
C ASN A 388 -4.06 -19.12 0.06
N GLU A 389 -4.09 -20.32 -0.50
CA GLU A 389 -3.55 -21.53 0.15
C GLU A 389 -2.04 -21.41 0.36
N GLN A 390 -1.35 -20.63 -0.47
CA GLN A 390 0.09 -20.40 -0.35
C GLN A 390 0.45 -19.65 0.95
N LEU A 391 -0.48 -18.87 1.53
CA LEU A 391 -0.28 -18.14 2.78
C LEU A 391 -0.30 -19.05 4.04
N TYR A 392 -0.74 -20.30 3.88
CA TYR A 392 -0.71 -21.29 4.97
C TYR A 392 0.61 -22.09 5.01
N LYS A 393 1.48 -21.95 4.01
CA LYS A 393 2.75 -22.65 3.96
C LYS A 393 3.76 -22.12 4.98
N LYS A 394 4.71 -22.96 5.39
CA LYS A 394 5.78 -22.61 6.35
C LYS A 394 6.72 -21.52 5.81
N ILE A 395 7.06 -21.60 4.53
CA ILE A 395 7.87 -20.62 3.80
C ILE A 395 7.03 -20.04 2.67
N ILE A 396 6.92 -18.72 2.61
CA ILE A 396 6.14 -18.02 1.60
C ILE A 396 7.08 -17.11 0.80
N LEU A 397 7.27 -17.43 -0.48
CA LEU A 397 8.04 -16.61 -1.40
C LEU A 397 7.11 -15.61 -2.10
N SER A 398 7.45 -14.33 -2.09
CA SER A 398 6.62 -13.29 -2.66
C SER A 398 7.45 -12.09 -3.14
N THR A 399 6.79 -11.13 -3.80
CA THR A 399 7.35 -9.78 -4.01
C THR A 399 6.72 -8.80 -3.02
N THR A 400 7.41 -7.69 -2.74
CA THR A 400 6.84 -6.62 -1.90
C THR A 400 5.55 -6.06 -2.49
N LYS A 401 5.41 -6.05 -3.83
CA LYS A 401 4.17 -5.63 -4.51
C LYS A 401 3.01 -6.61 -4.29
N SER A 402 3.29 -7.90 -4.22
CA SER A 402 2.25 -8.93 -4.10
C SER A 402 1.81 -9.16 -2.66
N CYS A 403 2.72 -9.07 -1.71
CA CYS A 403 2.47 -9.35 -0.29
C CYS A 403 2.89 -8.20 0.64
N GLY A 404 3.28 -7.03 0.10
CA GLY A 404 3.83 -5.93 0.89
C GLY A 404 2.82 -5.15 1.73
N ALA A 405 1.55 -5.02 1.31
CA ALA A 405 0.60 -4.14 1.99
C ALA A 405 -0.70 -4.80 2.44
N ALA A 406 -1.18 -5.87 1.80
CA ALA A 406 -2.56 -6.29 1.95
C ALA A 406 -2.82 -7.71 2.48
N SER A 407 -1.81 -8.58 2.56
CA SER A 407 -2.04 -9.97 2.97
C SER A 407 -1.87 -10.15 4.47
N ASP A 408 -2.88 -10.66 5.14
CA ASP A 408 -2.81 -11.03 6.55
C ASP A 408 -2.29 -12.47 6.65
N ILE A 409 -1.09 -12.65 7.20
CA ILE A 409 -0.46 -13.96 7.38
C ILE A 409 -0.47 -14.26 8.88
N THR A 410 -1.28 -15.21 9.27
CA THR A 410 -1.34 -15.67 10.66
C THR A 410 -0.07 -16.43 11.03
N ASP A 411 0.42 -16.25 12.24
CA ASP A 411 1.63 -16.87 12.78
C ASP A 411 2.92 -16.55 11.98
N LEU A 412 3.01 -15.32 11.47
CA LEU A 412 4.21 -14.83 10.80
C LEU A 412 5.25 -14.42 11.85
N ARG A 413 6.35 -15.18 11.94
CA ARG A 413 7.44 -14.95 12.90
C ARG A 413 8.70 -14.40 12.27
N MET A 414 8.83 -14.53 10.96
CA MET A 414 10.02 -14.06 10.25
C MET A 414 9.63 -13.40 8.92
N THR A 415 10.18 -12.22 8.68
CA THR A 415 10.12 -11.55 7.37
C THR A 415 11.53 -11.37 6.84
N ILE A 416 11.80 -11.78 5.62
CA ILE A 416 13.14 -11.74 5.01
C ILE A 416 13.08 -10.97 3.71
N ASN A 417 13.82 -9.87 3.62
CA ASN A 417 14.11 -9.21 2.35
C ASN A 417 15.34 -9.85 1.72
N LEU A 418 15.14 -10.88 0.93
CA LEU A 418 16.21 -11.74 0.42
C LEU A 418 16.92 -11.12 -0.79
N ALA A 419 16.17 -10.74 -1.82
CA ALA A 419 16.74 -10.24 -3.08
C ALA A 419 15.85 -9.16 -3.73
N GLU A 420 15.21 -8.33 -2.95
CA GLU A 420 14.40 -7.20 -3.43
C GLU A 420 14.94 -5.87 -2.88
N PRO A 421 16.05 -5.35 -3.43
CA PRO A 421 16.67 -4.14 -2.91
C PRO A 421 15.76 -2.93 -3.13
N PHE A 422 15.45 -2.18 -2.07
CA PHE A 422 14.69 -0.95 -2.12
C PHE A 422 15.28 0.11 -1.18
N LYS A 423 15.03 1.38 -1.52
CA LYS A 423 15.49 2.55 -0.75
C LYS A 423 14.36 3.31 -0.05
N SER A 424 13.11 2.94 -0.32
CA SER A 424 11.92 3.66 0.14
C SER A 424 11.72 3.51 1.65
N PRO A 425 11.70 4.61 2.44
CA PRO A 425 11.33 4.59 3.84
C PRO A 425 9.92 4.06 4.09
N VAL A 426 9.00 4.41 3.18
CA VAL A 426 7.61 3.96 3.23
C VAL A 426 7.52 2.44 3.13
N LEU A 427 8.23 1.85 2.15
CA LEU A 427 8.24 0.39 1.97
C LEU A 427 8.93 -0.31 3.15
N ALA A 428 9.98 0.29 3.73
CA ALA A 428 10.63 -0.25 4.94
C ALA A 428 9.64 -0.33 6.11
N ARG A 429 8.89 0.73 6.38
CA ARG A 429 7.83 0.73 7.41
C ARG A 429 6.72 -0.27 7.12
N GLN A 430 6.28 -0.37 5.85
CA GLN A 430 5.23 -1.31 5.45
C GLN A 430 5.65 -2.76 5.62
N THR A 431 6.87 -3.12 5.22
CA THR A 431 7.37 -4.48 5.35
C THR A 431 7.66 -4.85 6.81
N LEU A 432 8.16 -3.90 7.61
CA LEU A 432 8.34 -4.08 9.05
C LEU A 432 6.99 -4.27 9.76
N GLY A 433 5.97 -3.53 9.38
CA GLY A 433 4.60 -3.64 9.91
C GLY A 433 3.88 -4.96 9.59
N ARG A 434 4.52 -5.91 8.88
CA ARG A 434 4.05 -7.29 8.74
C ARG A 434 4.39 -8.14 9.95
N CYS A 435 5.44 -7.79 10.66
CA CYS A 435 5.85 -8.42 11.89
C CYS A 435 4.93 -7.95 13.02
N ARG A 436 3.78 -8.58 13.21
CA ARG A 436 2.75 -8.17 14.20
C ARG A 436 2.81 -8.93 15.51
N GLU A 437 3.44 -10.07 15.50
CA GLU A 437 3.58 -10.93 16.68
C GLU A 437 4.81 -10.54 17.50
N ASP A 438 4.76 -10.75 18.79
CA ASP A 438 5.90 -10.51 19.67
C ASP A 438 7.10 -11.37 19.28
N ASN A 439 8.30 -10.81 19.44
CA ASN A 439 9.56 -11.48 19.11
C ASN A 439 9.71 -11.91 17.65
N THR A 440 9.08 -11.22 16.73
CA THR A 440 9.29 -11.41 15.30
C THR A 440 10.67 -10.95 14.87
N VAL A 441 11.22 -11.57 13.84
CA VAL A 441 12.53 -11.23 13.26
C VAL A 441 12.33 -10.69 11.85
N TYR A 442 12.92 -9.53 11.56
CA TYR A 442 13.06 -9.00 10.22
C TYR A 442 14.51 -9.09 9.76
N ILE A 443 14.76 -9.83 8.69
CA ILE A 443 16.09 -10.00 8.11
C ILE A 443 16.19 -9.23 6.80
N ASP A 444 17.19 -8.36 6.69
CA ASP A 444 17.51 -7.60 5.46
C ASP A 444 18.83 -8.09 4.90
N ILE A 445 18.82 -8.66 3.70
CA ILE A 445 20.03 -9.18 3.05
C ILE A 445 20.72 -8.05 2.29
N VAL A 446 22.00 -7.85 2.56
CA VAL A 446 22.80 -6.76 2.01
C VAL A 446 24.03 -7.32 1.29
N ASP A 447 24.04 -7.19 -0.03
CA ASP A 447 25.18 -7.58 -0.85
C ASP A 447 26.27 -6.51 -0.82
N GLN A 448 27.42 -6.84 -0.24
CA GLN A 448 28.57 -5.95 -0.14
C GLN A 448 29.32 -5.76 -1.48
N GLY A 449 29.06 -6.62 -2.47
CA GLY A 449 29.63 -6.51 -3.82
C GLY A 449 29.03 -5.35 -4.64
N PHE A 450 27.83 -4.89 -4.32
CA PHE A 450 27.16 -3.81 -5.03
C PHE A 450 27.06 -2.53 -4.19
N TYR A 451 27.58 -1.43 -4.72
CA TYR A 451 27.47 -0.11 -4.07
C TYR A 451 26.02 0.31 -3.80
N PHE A 452 25.11 0.01 -4.73
CA PHE A 452 23.70 0.42 -4.60
C PHE A 452 22.96 -0.31 -3.47
N THR A 453 23.23 -1.59 -3.22
CA THR A 453 22.62 -2.33 -2.12
C THR A 453 23.06 -1.77 -0.77
N LYS A 454 24.36 -1.45 -0.62
CA LYS A 454 24.91 -0.75 0.55
C LYS A 454 24.28 0.63 0.74
N ARG A 455 24.16 1.41 -0.32
CA ARG A 455 23.51 2.74 -0.27
C ARG A 455 22.03 2.62 0.15
N TYR A 456 21.32 1.63 -0.36
CA TYR A 456 19.90 1.40 0.00
C TYR A 456 19.77 0.96 1.45
N TYR A 457 20.64 0.09 1.93
CA TYR A 457 20.72 -0.28 3.34
C TYR A 457 20.95 0.94 4.23
N ASN A 458 21.95 1.76 3.94
CA ASN A 458 22.24 2.97 4.73
C ASN A 458 21.06 3.94 4.80
N LYS A 459 20.23 4.03 3.76
CA LYS A 459 18.99 4.84 3.78
C LYS A 459 17.88 4.22 4.62
N LYS A 460 17.81 2.90 4.74
CA LYS A 460 16.79 2.18 5.51
C LYS A 460 17.17 2.03 6.98
N LYS A 461 18.44 1.88 7.29
CA LYS A 461 18.95 1.61 8.65
C LYS A 461 18.41 2.56 9.72
N PRO A 462 18.34 3.89 9.53
CA PRO A 462 17.79 4.80 10.53
C PRO A 462 16.31 4.48 10.85
N ILE A 463 15.53 4.07 9.85
CA ILE A 463 14.12 3.73 10.02
C ILE A 463 13.98 2.46 10.85
N PHE A 464 14.73 1.41 10.49
CA PHE A 464 14.72 0.19 11.27
C PHE A 464 15.22 0.41 12.70
N SER A 465 16.25 1.26 12.90
CA SER A 465 16.74 1.62 14.24
C SER A 465 15.69 2.36 15.07
N GLN A 466 14.80 3.12 14.45
CA GLN A 466 13.73 3.83 15.13
C GLN A 466 12.57 2.91 15.55
N TYR A 467 12.24 1.90 14.73
CA TYR A 467 11.02 1.09 14.89
C TYR A 467 11.29 -0.35 15.34
N ALA A 468 12.55 -0.79 15.44
CA ALA A 468 12.90 -2.13 15.90
C ALA A 468 13.31 -2.15 17.38
N LYS A 469 12.99 -3.25 18.06
CA LYS A 469 13.40 -3.52 19.45
C LYS A 469 14.92 -3.67 19.56
N SER A 470 15.53 -4.29 18.56
CA SER A 470 16.98 -4.46 18.47
C SER A 470 17.42 -4.40 17.01
N CYS A 471 18.63 -3.90 16.80
CA CYS A 471 19.26 -3.87 15.47
C CYS A 471 20.63 -4.53 15.56
N LYS A 472 20.87 -5.51 14.69
CA LYS A 472 22.13 -6.24 14.62
C LYS A 472 22.61 -6.34 13.18
N ASP A 473 23.89 -6.08 12.96
CA ASP A 473 24.59 -6.38 11.71
C ASP A 473 25.35 -7.70 11.89
N VAL A 474 25.23 -8.62 10.93
CA VAL A 474 25.95 -9.88 10.83
C VAL A 474 26.66 -9.90 9.49
N VAL A 475 27.97 -10.03 9.51
CA VAL A 475 28.78 -10.09 8.30
C VAL A 475 29.31 -11.51 8.14
N PHE A 476 29.11 -12.08 6.97
CA PHE A 476 29.61 -13.41 6.65
C PHE A 476 30.81 -13.33 5.71
N THR A 477 31.84 -14.11 5.99
CA THR A 477 32.84 -14.47 4.99
C THR A 477 32.30 -15.59 4.09
N ASP A 478 32.96 -15.83 2.96
CA ASP A 478 32.56 -16.88 2.03
C ASP A 478 32.66 -18.26 2.68
N GLU A 479 33.76 -18.48 3.40
CA GLU A 479 34.06 -19.74 4.12
C GLU A 479 33.00 -19.99 5.20
N GLU A 480 32.64 -18.97 5.98
CA GLU A 480 31.58 -19.11 7.01
C GLU A 480 30.21 -19.44 6.40
N LEU A 481 29.86 -18.88 5.26
CA LEU A 481 28.60 -19.19 4.57
C LEU A 481 28.59 -20.62 4.06
N GLU A 482 29.65 -21.03 3.41
CA GLU A 482 29.81 -22.41 2.89
C GLU A 482 29.76 -23.43 4.02
N GLU A 483 30.55 -23.23 5.09
CA GLU A 483 30.57 -24.13 6.25
C GLU A 483 29.20 -24.26 6.90
N ARG A 484 28.51 -23.13 7.13
CA ARG A 484 27.19 -23.14 7.73
C ARG A 484 26.14 -23.80 6.81
N ALA A 485 26.23 -23.59 5.51
CA ALA A 485 25.35 -24.23 4.54
C ALA A 485 25.52 -25.74 4.54
N LEU A 486 26.77 -26.24 4.52
CA LEU A 486 27.09 -27.68 4.58
C LEU A 486 26.63 -28.30 5.91
N ASN A 487 26.86 -27.63 7.02
CA ASN A 487 26.37 -28.06 8.33
C ASN A 487 24.82 -28.14 8.37
N THR A 488 24.13 -27.20 7.75
CA THR A 488 22.68 -27.21 7.64
C THR A 488 22.18 -28.41 6.84
N ILE A 489 22.73 -28.66 5.65
CA ILE A 489 22.37 -29.83 4.82
C ILE A 489 22.53 -31.10 5.61
N ASN A 490 23.72 -31.32 6.22
CA ASN A 490 24.02 -32.50 7.02
C ASN A 490 23.08 -32.69 8.22
N LYS A 491 22.64 -31.58 8.84
CA LYS A 491 21.70 -31.62 9.97
C LYS A 491 20.30 -32.10 9.52
N PHE A 492 19.84 -31.68 8.36
CA PHE A 492 18.54 -32.10 7.84
C PHE A 492 18.57 -33.51 7.26
N ASP A 493 19.63 -33.93 6.60
CA ASP A 493 19.80 -35.29 6.11
C ASP A 493 19.77 -36.34 7.25
N LYS A 494 20.43 -36.05 8.37
CA LYS A 494 20.37 -36.89 9.56
C LYS A 494 18.96 -36.99 10.14
N LYS A 495 18.19 -35.93 10.16
CA LYS A 495 16.79 -35.94 10.63
C LYS A 495 15.88 -36.79 9.74
N VAL A 496 16.04 -36.71 8.42
CA VAL A 496 15.27 -37.51 7.46
C VAL A 496 15.53 -38.99 7.65
N VAL A 497 16.80 -39.39 7.85
CA VAL A 497 17.18 -40.79 8.12
C VAL A 497 16.58 -41.32 9.42
N VAL A 498 16.53 -40.49 10.47
CA VAL A 498 15.93 -40.90 11.77
C VAL A 498 14.41 -41.06 11.64
N CYS A 499 13.72 -40.14 10.96
CA CYS A 499 12.26 -40.26 10.73
C CYS A 499 11.90 -41.50 9.90
N ASN A 500 12.66 -41.79 8.84
CA ASN A 500 12.42 -42.98 8.01
C ASN A 500 12.64 -44.29 8.77
N ARG A 501 13.56 -44.31 9.75
CA ARG A 501 13.77 -45.50 10.63
C ARG A 501 12.69 -45.69 11.68
N VAL A 502 11.96 -44.64 12.06
CA VAL A 502 10.85 -44.71 13.03
C VAL A 502 9.56 -45.20 12.37
N PHE A 503 9.36 -44.92 11.08
CA PHE A 503 8.17 -45.36 10.32
C PHE A 503 8.37 -46.70 9.58
N SER A 504 9.57 -47.30 9.63
CA SER A 504 9.88 -48.59 9.03
C SER A 504 9.94 -49.74 10.06
N LYS A 505 9.44 -49.51 11.26
CA LYS A 505 9.15 -50.49 12.30
C LYS A 505 7.65 -50.44 12.60
#